data_d733d62555003715e1421c580cb26079
#
_entry.id   d733d62555003715e1421c580cb26079
#
_cell.length_a   1.000
_cell.length_b   1.000
_cell.length_c   1.000
_cell.angle_alpha   90.00
_cell.angle_beta   90.00
_cell.angle_gamma   90.00
#
_symmetry.space_group_name_H-M   'P 1'
#
loop_
_entity.id
_entity.type
_entity.pdbx_description
1 polymer ?
#
loop_
_entity_poly.entity_id
_entity_poly.type
_entity_poly.pdbx_seq_one_letter_code
_entity_poly.pdbx_strand_id
1 'polypeptide(L)'
;MPDLDISPLLRDALGVSTAVSHSDMQTDEWDADYCCNYSADGTKLLDAENFPDEVKVREGVKVICDGVFSFQDYMAEDVPLGRKVPDDDRVSWLDKITLPAGLTHIGMEAFKECGWLRSLRLPSSLQVIGDSAFELCWSLGQISCPASLLSIGESAFSECYSLKKAKLDKALEIIGPYAFAYCESLEEINLPEGLRAIGVDAFLGCRKLRRIVVAPGMKKRFAGLLPANLSRYIREA
;
A
#
# COMPACT_ATOMS: atom_id res chain seq x y z
N MET A 1 15.81 -8.91 6.96
CA MET A 1 16.29 -9.61 5.75
C MET A 1 17.77 -9.27 5.54
N PRO A 2 18.71 -9.86 6.32
CA PRO A 2 20.10 -9.38 6.34
C PRO A 2 20.97 -9.78 5.14
N ASP A 3 20.54 -10.72 4.29
CA ASP A 3 21.39 -11.28 3.23
C ASP A 3 20.77 -11.25 1.81
N LEU A 4 19.78 -10.37 1.58
CA LEU A 4 19.23 -10.23 0.25
C LEU A 4 20.10 -9.26 -0.57
N ASP A 5 20.65 -9.72 -1.69
CA ASP A 5 21.32 -8.84 -2.66
C ASP A 5 20.26 -7.98 -3.36
N ILE A 6 19.98 -6.82 -2.81
CA ILE A 6 19.03 -5.82 -3.34
C ILE A 6 19.76 -4.80 -4.21
N SER A 7 19.05 -4.20 -5.17
CA SER A 7 19.62 -3.16 -6.01
C SER A 7 20.02 -1.91 -5.20
N PRO A 8 21.01 -1.13 -5.66
CA PRO A 8 21.32 0.16 -5.05
C PRO A 8 20.11 1.08 -4.98
N LEU A 9 19.27 1.13 -6.02
CA LEU A 9 18.05 1.94 -6.05
C LEU A 9 17.05 1.55 -4.94
N LEU A 10 16.88 0.25 -4.72
CA LEU A 10 16.01 -0.21 -3.63
C LEU A 10 16.60 0.11 -2.26
N ARG A 11 17.92 -0.03 -2.11
CA ARG A 11 18.60 0.33 -0.84
C ARG A 11 18.43 1.81 -0.52
N ASP A 12 18.62 2.69 -1.49
CA ASP A 12 18.44 4.12 -1.33
C ASP A 12 16.98 4.47 -1.03
N ALA A 13 16.03 3.84 -1.73
CA ALA A 13 14.61 4.04 -1.47
C ALA A 13 14.20 3.58 -0.06
N LEU A 14 14.64 2.39 0.40
CA LEU A 14 14.36 1.90 1.75
C LEU A 14 15.05 2.74 2.85
N GLY A 15 16.05 3.53 2.50
CA GLY A 15 16.74 4.45 3.42
C GLY A 15 15.96 5.74 3.73
N VAL A 16 14.88 6.03 3.00
CA VAL A 16 14.03 7.21 3.27
C VAL A 16 13.15 6.94 4.47
N SER A 17 13.24 7.80 5.49
CA SER A 17 12.40 7.69 6.69
C SER A 17 10.98 8.18 6.41
N THR A 18 10.01 7.34 6.75
CA THR A 18 8.57 7.66 6.75
C THR A 18 8.05 8.04 8.13
N ALA A 19 8.84 7.81 9.18
CA ALA A 19 8.50 8.24 10.53
C ALA A 19 8.54 9.76 10.68
N VAL A 20 7.58 10.31 11.44
CA VAL A 20 7.54 11.72 11.79
C VAL A 20 8.65 12.01 12.80
N SER A 21 9.51 12.96 12.51
CA SER A 21 10.57 13.38 13.42
C SER A 21 10.12 14.54 14.32
N HIS A 22 10.83 14.74 15.44
CA HIS A 22 10.58 15.88 16.31
C HIS A 22 10.72 17.23 15.59
N SER A 23 11.63 17.34 14.62
CA SER A 23 11.80 18.54 13.81
C SER A 23 10.64 18.75 12.83
N ASP A 24 10.02 17.69 12.32
CA ASP A 24 8.84 17.80 11.46
C ASP A 24 7.66 18.45 12.23
N MET A 25 7.50 18.11 13.52
CA MET A 25 6.41 18.59 14.38
C MET A 25 6.61 20.02 14.92
N GLN A 26 7.83 20.56 14.90
CA GLN A 26 8.10 21.91 15.43
C GLN A 26 7.67 23.04 14.50
N THR A 27 7.53 22.77 13.22
CA THR A 27 7.31 23.77 12.17
C THR A 27 6.31 23.28 11.13
N ASP A 28 5.36 22.44 11.55
CA ASP A 28 4.33 21.88 10.72
C ASP A 28 3.31 22.93 10.21
N GLU A 29 2.69 22.67 9.07
CA GLU A 29 1.66 23.50 8.46
C GLU A 29 0.33 22.74 8.37
N TRP A 30 -0.68 23.28 9.04
CA TRP A 30 -2.04 22.76 9.01
C TRP A 30 -2.82 23.18 7.76
N ASP A 31 -3.46 22.22 7.11
CA ASP A 31 -4.41 22.44 6.01
C ASP A 31 -5.83 22.19 6.51
N ALA A 32 -6.58 23.27 6.72
CA ALA A 32 -7.93 23.21 7.25
C ALA A 32 -8.97 22.63 6.25
N ASP A 33 -8.68 22.67 4.95
CA ASP A 33 -9.63 22.18 3.93
C ASP A 33 -9.65 20.65 3.90
N TYR A 34 -8.51 20.01 4.19
CA TYR A 34 -8.37 18.55 4.18
C TYR A 34 -7.96 17.96 5.53
N CYS A 35 -7.91 18.79 6.57
CA CYS A 35 -7.56 18.39 7.93
C CYS A 35 -6.23 17.61 7.97
N CYS A 36 -5.23 18.12 7.28
CA CYS A 36 -3.93 17.49 7.10
C CYS A 36 -2.80 18.38 7.61
N ASN A 37 -1.78 17.77 8.20
CA ASN A 37 -0.61 18.42 8.72
C ASN A 37 0.62 18.11 7.87
N TYR A 38 1.36 19.12 7.44
CA TYR A 38 2.51 18.99 6.54
C TYR A 38 3.80 19.48 7.18
N SER A 39 4.94 18.92 6.80
CA SER A 39 6.25 19.48 7.17
C SER A 39 6.42 20.88 6.58
N ALA A 40 7.19 21.76 7.26
CA ALA A 40 7.42 23.12 6.84
C ALA A 40 8.00 23.27 5.42
N ASP A 41 8.74 22.30 4.94
CA ASP A 41 9.24 22.27 3.55
C ASP A 41 8.21 21.70 2.55
N GLY A 42 7.03 21.29 3.02
CA GLY A 42 5.95 20.76 2.22
C GLY A 42 6.22 19.38 1.58
N THR A 43 7.31 18.71 1.98
CA THR A 43 7.69 17.44 1.35
C THR A 43 7.08 16.22 2.02
N LYS A 44 6.58 16.34 3.25
CA LYS A 44 5.94 15.26 3.99
C LYS A 44 4.52 15.60 4.37
N LEU A 45 3.63 14.62 4.28
CA LEU A 45 2.33 14.62 4.95
C LEU A 45 2.52 13.87 6.27
N LEU A 46 2.37 14.59 7.38
CA LEU A 46 2.75 14.12 8.72
C LEU A 46 1.61 13.40 9.42
N ASP A 47 0.40 13.98 9.31
CA ASP A 47 -0.78 13.52 10.01
C ASP A 47 -2.05 14.02 9.33
N ALA A 48 -3.19 13.38 9.60
CA ALA A 48 -4.50 13.81 9.16
C ALA A 48 -5.54 13.46 10.24
N GLU A 49 -6.27 14.47 10.72
CA GLU A 49 -7.29 14.30 11.76
C GLU A 49 -8.64 14.78 11.25
N ASN A 50 -9.71 14.01 11.54
CA ASN A 50 -11.08 14.37 11.15
C ASN A 50 -11.22 14.76 9.67
N PHE A 51 -10.48 14.08 8.80
CA PHE A 51 -10.42 14.39 7.37
C PHE A 51 -11.76 14.05 6.66
N PRO A 52 -12.08 14.80 5.57
CA PRO A 52 -13.29 14.54 4.79
C PRO A 52 -13.19 13.21 4.02
N ASP A 53 -14.34 12.77 3.48
CA ASP A 53 -14.43 11.55 2.65
C ASP A 53 -13.49 11.57 1.44
N GLU A 54 -13.22 12.75 0.92
CA GLU A 54 -12.30 12.98 -0.19
C GLU A 54 -11.15 13.87 0.26
N VAL A 55 -9.92 13.40 0.10
CA VAL A 55 -8.70 14.15 0.43
C VAL A 55 -7.89 14.38 -0.83
N LYS A 56 -7.35 15.59 -0.98
CA LYS A 56 -6.36 15.91 -2.01
C LYS A 56 -5.05 16.28 -1.33
N VAL A 57 -4.06 15.41 -1.42
CA VAL A 57 -2.71 15.69 -0.89
C VAL A 57 -2.04 16.76 -1.74
N ARG A 58 -1.40 17.76 -1.09
CA ARG A 58 -0.73 18.88 -1.77
C ARG A 58 0.34 18.41 -2.75
N GLU A 59 0.49 19.14 -3.85
CA GLU A 59 1.62 18.94 -4.76
C GLU A 59 2.94 19.30 -4.03
N GLY A 60 4.01 18.58 -4.36
CA GLY A 60 5.30 18.72 -3.68
C GLY A 60 5.56 17.67 -2.61
N VAL A 61 4.52 17.05 -2.05
CA VAL A 61 4.67 15.96 -1.07
C VAL A 61 5.33 14.76 -1.75
N LYS A 62 6.39 14.26 -1.11
CA LYS A 62 7.18 13.10 -1.53
C LYS A 62 6.94 11.89 -0.63
N VAL A 63 6.55 12.13 0.62
CA VAL A 63 6.37 11.10 1.64
C VAL A 63 5.04 11.29 2.34
N ILE A 64 4.20 10.25 2.36
CA ILE A 64 3.11 10.12 3.33
C ILE A 64 3.70 9.33 4.50
N CYS A 65 3.69 9.95 5.69
CA CYS A 65 4.28 9.37 6.88
C CYS A 65 3.49 8.17 7.42
N ASP A 66 4.04 7.54 8.46
CA ASP A 66 3.44 6.36 9.08
C ASP A 66 2.10 6.72 9.72
N GLY A 67 1.09 5.88 9.52
CA GLY A 67 -0.21 5.96 10.19
C GLY A 67 -1.13 7.11 9.79
N VAL A 68 -0.79 7.96 8.80
CA VAL A 68 -1.49 9.24 8.50
C VAL A 68 -3.01 9.13 8.38
N PHE A 69 -3.52 8.14 7.65
CA PHE A 69 -4.96 7.92 7.44
C PHE A 69 -5.45 6.64 8.11
N SER A 70 -4.61 6.03 8.95
CA SER A 70 -5.01 4.88 9.73
C SER A 70 -6.11 5.26 10.70
N PHE A 71 -6.76 4.22 11.23
CA PHE A 71 -7.84 4.37 12.18
C PHE A 71 -7.60 5.50 13.18
N GLN A 72 -8.57 6.41 13.26
CA GLN A 72 -8.73 7.35 14.35
C GLN A 72 -9.95 6.95 15.15
N ASP A 73 -9.84 7.00 16.47
CA ASP A 73 -10.93 6.71 17.41
C ASP A 73 -12.04 7.78 17.25
N TYR A 74 -12.86 7.64 16.19
CA TYR A 74 -14.01 8.52 16.00
C TYR A 74 -15.03 8.21 17.08
N MET A 75 -15.27 9.18 17.96
CA MET A 75 -16.46 9.16 18.79
C MET A 75 -17.69 9.21 17.86
N ALA A 76 -18.77 8.50 18.21
CA ALA A 76 -20.00 8.43 17.40
C ALA A 76 -20.59 9.81 17.01
N GLU A 77 -20.15 10.88 17.64
CA GLU A 77 -20.53 12.26 17.40
C GLU A 77 -19.88 12.85 16.13
N ASP A 78 -18.76 12.26 15.65
CA ASP A 78 -17.96 12.75 14.52
C ASP A 78 -18.37 12.14 13.18
N VAL A 79 -19.35 11.23 13.17
CA VAL A 79 -19.81 10.55 11.97
C VAL A 79 -20.59 11.51 11.06
N PRO A 80 -20.18 11.69 9.78
CA PRO A 80 -20.91 12.55 8.86
C PRO A 80 -22.39 12.16 8.74
N LEU A 81 -23.28 13.15 8.81
CA LEU A 81 -24.74 12.97 8.76
C LEU A 81 -25.16 12.14 7.53
N GLY A 82 -25.86 11.02 7.80
CA GLY A 82 -26.41 10.16 6.76
C GLY A 82 -25.59 8.91 6.43
N ARG A 83 -24.42 8.70 7.04
CA ARG A 83 -23.69 7.43 6.96
C ARG A 83 -24.16 6.49 8.08
N LYS A 84 -24.37 5.23 7.73
CA LYS A 84 -24.48 4.17 8.73
C LYS A 84 -23.08 3.91 9.26
N VAL A 85 -22.89 4.14 10.56
CA VAL A 85 -21.70 3.63 11.27
C VAL A 85 -21.71 2.11 11.07
N PRO A 86 -20.66 1.49 10.58
CA PRO A 86 -20.51 0.05 10.70
C PRO A 86 -20.58 -0.32 12.19
N ASP A 87 -21.06 -1.52 12.51
CA ASP A 87 -21.08 -2.02 13.90
C ASP A 87 -19.67 -2.12 14.53
N ASP A 88 -18.63 -1.84 13.75
CA ASP A 88 -17.23 -1.73 14.17
C ASP A 88 -16.81 -0.25 14.07
N ASP A 89 -16.64 0.41 15.21
CA ASP A 89 -16.28 1.83 15.35
C ASP A 89 -14.86 2.17 14.82
N ARG A 90 -14.14 1.18 14.25
CA ARG A 90 -12.73 1.25 13.85
C ARG A 90 -12.52 1.40 12.36
N VAL A 91 -13.18 2.33 11.68
CA VAL A 91 -13.08 2.44 10.22
C VAL A 91 -12.80 3.87 9.77
N SER A 92 -11.72 4.07 9.03
CA SER A 92 -11.49 5.31 8.32
C SER A 92 -12.56 5.54 7.24
N TRP A 93 -13.14 6.74 7.20
CA TRP A 93 -14.18 7.16 6.26
C TRP A 93 -13.67 7.56 4.87
N LEU A 94 -12.37 7.44 4.62
CA LEU A 94 -11.74 7.85 3.38
C LEU A 94 -12.29 7.06 2.18
N ASP A 95 -13.10 7.71 1.35
CA ASP A 95 -13.64 7.13 0.11
C ASP A 95 -12.71 7.33 -1.08
N LYS A 96 -12.05 8.50 -1.11
CA LYS A 96 -11.23 8.89 -2.24
C LYS A 96 -10.05 9.74 -1.80
N ILE A 97 -8.90 9.45 -2.38
CA ILE A 97 -7.71 10.27 -2.21
C ILE A 97 -7.05 10.55 -3.56
N THR A 98 -6.60 11.80 -3.72
CA THR A 98 -5.75 12.22 -4.85
C THR A 98 -4.33 12.38 -4.35
N LEU A 99 -3.43 11.55 -4.86
CA LEU A 99 -2.02 11.56 -4.53
C LEU A 99 -1.23 12.47 -5.48
N PRO A 100 -0.22 13.23 -5.02
CA PRO A 100 0.57 14.13 -5.86
C PRO A 100 1.49 13.34 -6.79
N ALA A 101 1.80 13.92 -7.94
CA ALA A 101 2.60 13.27 -8.98
C ALA A 101 4.04 12.95 -8.54
N GLY A 102 4.57 13.70 -7.56
CA GLY A 102 5.93 13.53 -7.01
C GLY A 102 6.08 12.57 -5.85
N LEU A 103 4.98 11.92 -5.38
CA LEU A 103 5.00 11.02 -4.22
C LEU A 103 5.89 9.80 -4.49
N THR A 104 6.85 9.55 -3.60
CA THR A 104 7.80 8.45 -3.70
C THR A 104 7.61 7.37 -2.64
N HIS A 105 7.08 7.72 -1.46
CA HIS A 105 6.94 6.80 -0.34
C HIS A 105 5.56 6.91 0.32
N ILE A 106 4.99 5.74 0.61
CA ILE A 106 3.83 5.58 1.49
C ILE A 106 4.32 4.82 2.71
N GLY A 107 4.18 5.41 3.89
CA GLY A 107 4.69 4.91 5.16
C GLY A 107 3.96 3.68 5.67
N MET A 108 4.46 3.15 6.78
CA MET A 108 3.85 2.04 7.51
C MET A 108 2.45 2.42 7.97
N GLU A 109 1.48 1.53 7.79
CA GLU A 109 0.08 1.72 8.22
C GLU A 109 -0.61 2.98 7.68
N ALA A 110 -0.03 3.69 6.70
CA ALA A 110 -0.51 5.01 6.24
C ALA A 110 -2.00 5.04 5.84
N PHE A 111 -2.55 3.94 5.32
CA PHE A 111 -3.96 3.77 4.94
C PHE A 111 -4.57 2.51 5.56
N LYS A 112 -4.01 2.04 6.68
CA LYS A 112 -4.54 0.87 7.36
C LYS A 112 -6.00 1.12 7.76
N GLU A 113 -6.85 0.11 7.56
CA GLU A 113 -8.27 0.18 7.89
C GLU A 113 -9.08 1.23 7.10
N CYS A 114 -8.52 1.79 6.00
CA CYS A 114 -9.29 2.62 5.06
C CYS A 114 -10.29 1.76 4.28
N GLY A 115 -11.25 1.18 4.99
CA GLY A 115 -12.17 0.18 4.47
C GLY A 115 -13.12 0.67 3.37
N TRP A 116 -13.37 1.97 3.27
CA TRP A 116 -14.20 2.59 2.25
C TRP A 116 -13.46 2.94 0.97
N LEU A 117 -12.13 2.92 0.97
CA LEU A 117 -11.30 3.24 -0.18
C LEU A 117 -11.49 2.17 -1.29
N ARG A 118 -12.28 2.50 -2.32
CA ARG A 118 -12.64 1.53 -3.38
C ARG A 118 -11.64 1.49 -4.52
N SER A 119 -10.98 2.60 -4.76
CA SER A 119 -9.99 2.74 -5.84
C SER A 119 -8.91 3.72 -5.47
N LEU A 120 -7.69 3.43 -5.89
CA LEU A 120 -6.52 4.27 -5.67
C LEU A 120 -5.68 4.31 -6.94
N ARG A 121 -5.29 5.52 -7.36
CA ARG A 121 -4.31 5.70 -8.42
C ARG A 121 -2.96 6.03 -7.81
N LEU A 122 -2.04 5.08 -7.88
CA LEU A 122 -0.65 5.29 -7.45
C LEU A 122 0.10 6.12 -8.50
N PRO A 123 0.86 7.16 -8.09
CA PRO A 123 1.61 8.01 -9.02
C PRO A 123 2.82 7.27 -9.59
N SER A 124 3.24 7.71 -10.78
CA SER A 124 4.35 7.07 -11.52
C SER A 124 5.73 7.23 -10.88
N SER A 125 5.85 8.04 -9.84
CA SER A 125 7.08 8.26 -9.05
C SER A 125 7.19 7.34 -7.83
N LEU A 126 6.13 6.62 -7.45
CA LEU A 126 6.09 5.83 -6.22
C LEU A 126 7.10 4.68 -6.24
N GLN A 127 7.94 4.62 -5.22
CA GLN A 127 9.04 3.64 -5.09
C GLN A 127 8.79 2.62 -3.98
N VAL A 128 8.19 3.04 -2.86
CA VAL A 128 8.00 2.18 -1.69
C VAL A 128 6.58 2.28 -1.17
N ILE A 129 5.99 1.12 -0.91
CA ILE A 129 4.78 0.94 -0.10
C ILE A 129 5.23 0.24 1.18
N GLY A 130 5.03 0.91 2.33
CA GLY A 130 5.44 0.45 3.64
C GLY A 130 4.65 -0.74 4.17
N ASP A 131 5.06 -1.23 5.35
CA ASP A 131 4.43 -2.35 6.02
C ASP A 131 2.99 -1.98 6.42
N SER A 132 2.06 -2.90 6.24
CA SER A 132 0.63 -2.72 6.54
C SER A 132 -0.03 -1.48 5.90
N ALA A 133 0.60 -0.85 4.90
CA ALA A 133 0.18 0.45 4.37
C ALA A 133 -1.29 0.50 3.91
N PHE A 134 -1.84 -0.59 3.39
CA PHE A 134 -3.25 -0.75 2.97
C PHE A 134 -3.89 -1.99 3.61
N GLU A 135 -3.40 -2.43 4.76
CA GLU A 135 -4.00 -3.54 5.49
C GLU A 135 -5.45 -3.21 5.83
N LEU A 136 -6.36 -4.19 5.66
CA LEU A 136 -7.80 -4.01 5.92
C LEU A 136 -8.49 -2.93 5.04
N CYS A 137 -7.95 -2.59 3.86
CA CYS A 137 -8.67 -1.83 2.85
C CYS A 137 -9.66 -2.74 2.09
N TRP A 138 -10.69 -3.25 2.79
CA TRP A 138 -11.55 -4.33 2.28
C TRP A 138 -12.38 -3.98 1.04
N SER A 139 -12.65 -2.70 0.75
CA SER A 139 -13.36 -2.26 -0.46
C SER A 139 -12.47 -2.07 -1.68
N LEU A 140 -11.13 -2.10 -1.52
CA LEU A 140 -10.20 -1.87 -2.62
C LEU A 140 -10.31 -2.97 -3.67
N GLY A 141 -10.85 -2.63 -4.84
CA GLY A 141 -11.18 -3.61 -5.88
C GLY A 141 -10.03 -4.01 -6.80
N GLN A 142 -9.11 -3.09 -7.03
CA GLN A 142 -7.93 -3.32 -7.87
C GLN A 142 -6.80 -2.35 -7.53
N ILE A 143 -5.56 -2.78 -7.76
CA ILE A 143 -4.37 -1.95 -7.64
C ILE A 143 -3.48 -2.11 -8.88
N SER A 144 -2.91 -1.01 -9.34
CA SER A 144 -1.93 -0.99 -10.42
C SER A 144 -0.67 -0.29 -9.92
N CYS A 145 0.35 -1.08 -9.67
CA CYS A 145 1.64 -0.57 -9.21
C CYS A 145 2.40 0.07 -10.38
N PRO A 146 3.00 1.25 -10.19
CA PRO A 146 3.75 1.93 -11.24
C PRO A 146 5.10 1.25 -11.54
N ALA A 147 5.67 1.58 -12.69
CA ALA A 147 6.95 1.04 -13.14
C ALA A 147 8.16 1.47 -12.29
N SER A 148 7.98 2.42 -11.39
CA SER A 148 8.98 2.90 -10.42
C SER A 148 8.96 2.15 -9.09
N LEU A 149 7.88 1.36 -8.81
CA LEU A 149 7.72 0.69 -7.53
C LEU A 149 8.77 -0.42 -7.36
N LEU A 150 9.54 -0.33 -6.29
CA LEU A 150 10.66 -1.23 -5.98
C LEU A 150 10.30 -2.23 -4.88
N SER A 151 9.47 -1.82 -3.92
CA SER A 151 9.14 -2.65 -2.75
C SER A 151 7.69 -2.50 -2.31
N ILE A 152 7.10 -3.65 -1.93
CA ILE A 152 5.85 -3.77 -1.21
C ILE A 152 6.18 -4.41 0.14
N GLY A 153 5.84 -3.74 1.25
CA GLY A 153 6.15 -4.13 2.61
C GLY A 153 5.37 -5.34 3.12
N GLU A 154 5.66 -5.74 4.37
CA GLU A 154 4.95 -6.80 5.08
C GLU A 154 3.47 -6.41 5.24
N SER A 155 2.56 -7.35 5.03
CA SER A 155 1.11 -7.16 5.17
C SER A 155 0.51 -5.97 4.41
N ALA A 156 1.24 -5.37 3.45
CA ALA A 156 0.87 -4.09 2.82
C ALA A 156 -0.54 -4.06 2.20
N PHE A 157 -1.06 -5.18 1.72
CA PHE A 157 -2.42 -5.36 1.19
C PHE A 157 -3.13 -6.53 1.85
N SER A 158 -2.73 -6.91 3.07
CA SER A 158 -3.38 -8.00 3.79
C SER A 158 -4.85 -7.64 4.04
N GLU A 159 -5.74 -8.63 3.93
CA GLU A 159 -7.18 -8.49 4.17
C GLU A 159 -7.92 -7.47 3.27
N CYS A 160 -7.34 -7.16 2.10
CA CYS A 160 -8.05 -6.47 1.03
C CYS A 160 -9.06 -7.42 0.36
N TYR A 161 -10.16 -7.75 1.03
CA TYR A 161 -11.09 -8.82 0.63
C TYR A 161 -11.69 -8.65 -0.77
N SER A 162 -11.89 -7.40 -1.22
CA SER A 162 -12.44 -7.11 -2.54
C SER A 162 -11.41 -7.05 -3.66
N LEU A 163 -10.11 -7.14 -3.34
CA LEU A 163 -9.03 -6.99 -4.32
C LEU A 163 -9.04 -8.16 -5.31
N LYS A 164 -9.47 -7.89 -6.55
CA LYS A 164 -9.58 -8.90 -7.62
C LYS A 164 -8.33 -9.01 -8.46
N LYS A 165 -7.64 -7.88 -8.67
CA LYS A 165 -6.46 -7.79 -9.52
C LYS A 165 -5.40 -6.89 -8.90
N ALA A 166 -4.17 -7.37 -8.89
CA ALA A 166 -2.98 -6.59 -8.59
C ALA A 166 -2.04 -6.66 -9.79
N LYS A 167 -1.83 -5.51 -10.46
CA LYS A 167 -0.87 -5.41 -11.56
C LYS A 167 0.43 -4.88 -11.00
N LEU A 168 1.47 -5.71 -11.03
CA LEU A 168 2.83 -5.37 -10.61
C LEU A 168 3.69 -5.05 -11.82
N ASP A 169 4.52 -4.02 -11.76
CA ASP A 169 5.36 -3.62 -12.90
C ASP A 169 6.82 -4.08 -12.69
N LYS A 170 7.62 -3.93 -13.74
CA LYS A 170 8.93 -4.57 -13.94
C LYS A 170 10.02 -4.22 -12.93
N ALA A 171 9.95 -3.04 -12.29
CA ALA A 171 10.96 -2.61 -11.34
C ALA A 171 10.83 -3.24 -9.95
N LEU A 172 9.70 -3.91 -9.65
CA LEU A 172 9.45 -4.46 -8.34
C LEU A 172 10.45 -5.59 -8.02
N GLU A 173 11.18 -5.43 -6.92
CA GLU A 173 12.20 -6.38 -6.46
C GLU A 173 11.74 -7.20 -5.26
N ILE A 174 10.91 -6.63 -4.39
CA ILE A 174 10.49 -7.28 -3.14
C ILE A 174 8.98 -7.23 -2.95
N ILE A 175 8.41 -8.37 -2.59
CA ILE A 175 7.10 -8.51 -1.96
C ILE A 175 7.33 -9.04 -0.56
N GLY A 176 6.91 -8.30 0.47
CA GLY A 176 7.07 -8.65 1.88
C GLY A 176 6.24 -9.87 2.31
N PRO A 177 6.49 -10.38 3.54
CA PRO A 177 5.66 -11.41 4.15
C PRO A 177 4.19 -10.96 4.22
N TYR A 178 3.26 -11.87 4.03
CA TYR A 178 1.82 -11.63 4.12
C TYR A 178 1.27 -10.48 3.24
N ALA A 179 2.07 -9.92 2.33
CA ALA A 179 1.76 -8.69 1.59
C ALA A 179 0.37 -8.69 0.90
N PHE A 180 -0.13 -9.83 0.47
CA PHE A 180 -1.47 -10.03 -0.10
C PHE A 180 -2.24 -11.13 0.64
N ALA A 181 -1.92 -11.39 1.92
CA ALA A 181 -2.61 -12.43 2.65
C ALA A 181 -4.10 -12.09 2.78
N TYR A 182 -4.94 -13.12 2.72
CA TYR A 182 -6.40 -13.00 2.81
C TYR A 182 -7.07 -12.08 1.79
N CYS A 183 -6.40 -11.74 0.68
CA CYS A 183 -7.05 -11.15 -0.49
C CYS A 183 -7.97 -12.21 -1.14
N GLU A 184 -9.11 -12.50 -0.50
CA GLU A 184 -9.96 -13.64 -0.87
C GLU A 184 -10.53 -13.56 -2.28
N SER A 185 -10.67 -12.35 -2.82
CA SER A 185 -11.16 -12.11 -4.18
C SER A 185 -10.07 -12.08 -5.25
N LEU A 186 -8.78 -12.17 -4.89
CA LEU A 186 -7.69 -12.08 -5.84
C LEU A 186 -7.70 -13.30 -6.79
N GLU A 187 -7.93 -13.05 -8.07
CA GLU A 187 -8.06 -14.07 -9.11
C GLU A 187 -6.76 -14.26 -9.90
N GLU A 188 -6.10 -13.13 -10.19
CA GLU A 188 -4.89 -13.08 -11.01
C GLU A 188 -3.89 -12.08 -10.46
N ILE A 189 -2.60 -12.48 -10.52
CA ILE A 189 -1.46 -11.58 -10.27
C ILE A 189 -0.35 -11.87 -11.27
N ASN A 190 0.34 -10.83 -11.74
CA ASN A 190 1.59 -11.01 -12.47
C ASN A 190 2.79 -10.81 -11.55
N LEU A 191 3.81 -11.65 -11.71
CA LEU A 191 5.08 -11.52 -10.99
C LEU A 191 6.15 -11.06 -11.98
N PRO A 192 6.71 -9.86 -11.80
CA PRO A 192 7.67 -9.30 -12.73
C PRO A 192 9.01 -10.02 -12.67
N GLU A 193 9.73 -9.99 -13.79
CA GLU A 193 11.01 -10.66 -13.97
C GLU A 193 12.08 -10.20 -12.98
N GLY A 194 12.05 -8.89 -12.62
CA GLY A 194 12.96 -8.28 -11.66
C GLY A 194 12.78 -8.72 -10.20
N LEU A 195 11.65 -9.37 -9.88
CA LEU A 195 11.30 -9.72 -8.51
C LEU A 195 12.33 -10.69 -7.90
N ARG A 196 13.00 -10.29 -6.83
CA ARG A 196 14.08 -11.03 -6.16
C ARG A 196 13.60 -11.85 -4.98
N ALA A 197 12.60 -11.33 -4.25
CA ALA A 197 12.05 -12.00 -3.08
C ALA A 197 10.54 -11.91 -3.00
N ILE A 198 9.95 -13.00 -2.51
CA ILE A 198 8.56 -13.09 -2.07
C ILE A 198 8.60 -13.57 -0.63
N GLY A 199 8.05 -12.79 0.27
CA GLY A 199 8.00 -13.11 1.69
C GLY A 199 7.14 -14.33 1.99
N VAL A 200 7.35 -14.90 3.18
CA VAL A 200 6.56 -16.04 3.65
C VAL A 200 5.08 -15.68 3.63
N ASP A 201 4.26 -16.62 3.19
CA ASP A 201 2.80 -16.49 3.20
C ASP A 201 2.23 -15.24 2.50
N ALA A 202 3.00 -14.64 1.57
CA ALA A 202 2.59 -13.42 0.84
C ALA A 202 1.21 -13.53 0.19
N PHE A 203 0.74 -14.73 -0.15
CA PHE A 203 -0.57 -15.02 -0.76
C PHE A 203 -1.40 -16.00 0.08
N LEU A 204 -1.17 -16.05 1.40
CA LEU A 204 -1.95 -16.90 2.30
C LEU A 204 -3.43 -16.51 2.21
N GLY A 205 -4.31 -17.49 2.15
CA GLY A 205 -5.77 -17.22 2.15
C GLY A 205 -6.35 -16.61 0.87
N CYS A 206 -5.56 -16.42 -0.20
CA CYS A 206 -6.06 -15.98 -1.51
C CYS A 206 -6.88 -17.10 -2.19
N ARG A 207 -8.10 -17.32 -1.71
CA ARG A 207 -8.95 -18.49 -2.07
C ARG A 207 -9.32 -18.55 -3.54
N LYS A 208 -9.42 -17.39 -4.22
CA LYS A 208 -9.78 -17.30 -5.65
C LYS A 208 -8.57 -17.24 -6.58
N LEU A 209 -7.34 -17.21 -6.08
CA LEU A 209 -6.14 -17.12 -6.92
C LEU A 209 -6.00 -18.38 -7.79
N ARG A 210 -6.08 -18.18 -9.11
CA ARG A 210 -6.03 -19.26 -10.12
C ARG A 210 -5.02 -18.99 -11.23
N ARG A 211 -4.46 -17.79 -11.29
CA ARG A 211 -3.51 -17.41 -12.32
C ARG A 211 -2.40 -16.53 -11.77
N ILE A 212 -1.18 -17.03 -11.87
CA ILE A 212 0.05 -16.30 -11.56
C ILE A 212 0.83 -16.19 -12.85
N VAL A 213 0.87 -14.98 -13.42
CA VAL A 213 1.48 -14.73 -14.72
C VAL A 213 2.95 -14.36 -14.54
N VAL A 214 3.83 -15.02 -15.27
CA VAL A 214 5.27 -14.75 -15.27
C VAL A 214 5.78 -14.65 -16.71
N ALA A 215 6.93 -14.02 -16.90
CA ALA A 215 7.58 -13.96 -18.21
C ALA A 215 8.01 -15.35 -18.71
N PRO A 216 8.13 -15.56 -20.03
CA PRO A 216 8.61 -16.82 -20.62
C PRO A 216 9.95 -17.25 -20.02
N GLY A 217 10.06 -18.55 -19.68
CA GLY A 217 11.27 -19.12 -19.05
C GLY A 217 11.36 -18.91 -17.52
N MET A 218 10.47 -18.14 -16.90
CA MET A 218 10.54 -17.81 -15.47
C MET A 218 9.79 -18.79 -14.56
N LYS A 219 8.99 -19.70 -15.12
CA LYS A 219 8.14 -20.62 -14.35
C LYS A 219 8.92 -21.43 -13.29
N LYS A 220 10.08 -21.98 -13.64
CA LYS A 220 10.90 -22.78 -12.71
C LYS A 220 11.40 -21.93 -11.53
N ARG A 221 11.85 -20.71 -11.82
CA ARG A 221 12.33 -19.78 -10.81
C ARG A 221 11.22 -19.42 -9.80
N PHE A 222 10.05 -19.01 -10.30
CA PHE A 222 8.94 -18.64 -9.42
C PHE A 222 8.30 -19.83 -8.71
N ALA A 223 8.33 -21.02 -9.30
CA ALA A 223 7.92 -22.23 -8.60
C ALA A 223 8.79 -22.55 -7.38
N GLY A 224 10.06 -22.11 -7.38
CA GLY A 224 10.95 -22.21 -6.22
C GLY A 224 10.74 -21.13 -5.16
N LEU A 225 10.13 -19.99 -5.53
CA LEU A 225 9.85 -18.87 -4.61
C LEU A 225 8.45 -18.94 -3.98
N LEU A 226 7.54 -19.68 -4.59
CA LEU A 226 6.15 -19.78 -4.16
C LEU A 226 5.88 -21.11 -3.43
N PRO A 227 4.93 -21.14 -2.50
CA PRO A 227 4.43 -22.39 -1.92
C PRO A 227 3.98 -23.39 -2.99
N ALA A 228 4.21 -24.67 -2.75
CA ALA A 228 3.93 -25.73 -3.72
C ALA A 228 2.47 -25.77 -4.22
N ASN A 229 1.51 -25.42 -3.34
CA ASN A 229 0.09 -25.32 -3.68
C ASN A 229 -0.23 -24.20 -4.70
N LEU A 230 0.60 -23.15 -4.79
CA LEU A 230 0.43 -22.05 -5.74
C LEU A 230 1.19 -22.27 -7.04
N SER A 231 2.26 -23.07 -7.05
CA SER A 231 3.09 -23.32 -8.23
C SER A 231 2.28 -23.87 -9.43
N ARG A 232 1.19 -24.60 -9.16
CA ARG A 232 0.26 -25.12 -10.20
C ARG A 232 -0.48 -24.03 -10.98
N TYR A 233 -0.58 -22.83 -10.44
CA TYR A 233 -1.28 -21.71 -11.06
C TYR A 233 -0.37 -20.82 -11.92
N ILE A 234 0.94 -21.09 -11.95
CA ILE A 234 1.89 -20.32 -12.75
C ILE A 234 1.64 -20.55 -14.24
N ARG A 235 1.52 -19.46 -14.99
CA ARG A 235 1.40 -19.41 -16.45
C ARG A 235 2.45 -18.46 -17.02
N GLU A 236 3.11 -18.88 -18.08
CA GLU A 236 3.99 -18.02 -18.86
C GLU A 236 3.14 -17.27 -19.91
N ALA A 237 3.36 -15.95 -20.05
CA ALA A 237 2.61 -15.09 -20.98
C ALA A 237 3.54 -14.39 -21.97
#